data_de45277713f6ec7f9394c73e42518a17
#
_entry.id   de45277713f6ec7f9394c73e42518a17
#
_cell.length_a   1.000
_cell.length_b   1.000
_cell.length_c   1.000
_cell.angle_alpha   90.00
_cell.angle_beta   90.00
_cell.angle_gamma   90.00
#
_symmetry.space_group_name_H-M   'P 1'
#
loop_
_entity.id
_entity.type
_entity.pdbx_description
1 polymer ?
#
loop_
_entity_poly.entity_id
_entity_poly.type
_entity_poly.pdbx_seq_one_letter_code
_entity_poly.pdbx_strand_id
1 'polypeptide(L)'
;LLEGRENLGGTWDLFKYPGVRSDSDMHTLGYRFKPWIHDKSIADGPSILDYLNETVDENKLREHILLNHKVNSANWNSEQSHWELVVKNDEQLINMTCNFLFLCGGYFSYSKPHMPSFKNYENFKGQIIHPQFWNDQIDYENKKIIVIGSGATAITLVPAIAKKANHVVMLQRSPSYVISRPSEDAVNKFLRKFLPVKVTYFLIRWKNILWQSYTFFLARRFPDKIKKSILDLLKDELGHDYDIEKHFTPSYKPWDQRMCLVPDSDLF
;
A
#
# COMPACT_ATOMS: atom_id res chain seq x y z
N LEU A 1 3.45 -11.45 -20.45
CA LEU A 1 3.86 -11.03 -19.11
C LEU A 1 4.21 -12.27 -18.31
N LEU A 2 5.32 -12.20 -17.52
CA LEU A 2 5.75 -13.31 -16.65
C LEU A 2 5.46 -12.90 -15.19
N GLU A 3 4.71 -13.73 -14.46
CA GLU A 3 4.44 -13.58 -13.04
C GLU A 3 4.95 -14.83 -12.30
N GLY A 4 5.80 -14.62 -11.31
CA GLY A 4 6.42 -15.73 -10.55
C GLY A 4 5.51 -16.42 -9.55
N ARG A 5 4.31 -15.90 -9.30
CA ARG A 5 3.32 -16.44 -8.37
C ARG A 5 2.17 -17.11 -9.12
N GLU A 6 1.38 -17.86 -8.39
CA GLU A 6 0.19 -18.54 -8.91
C GLU A 6 -1.00 -17.60 -9.19
N ASN A 7 -0.98 -16.38 -8.62
CA ASN A 7 -2.06 -15.40 -8.73
C ASN A 7 -1.55 -14.05 -9.22
N LEU A 8 -2.45 -13.32 -9.87
CA LEU A 8 -2.28 -11.91 -10.18
C LEU A 8 -2.44 -11.05 -8.93
N GLY A 9 -1.95 -9.81 -9.00
CA GLY A 9 -2.22 -8.79 -7.99
C GLY A 9 -1.00 -8.35 -7.18
N GLY A 10 0.14 -9.06 -7.27
CA GLY A 10 1.38 -8.68 -6.59
C GLY A 10 1.17 -8.39 -5.10
N THR A 11 1.41 -7.15 -4.68
CA THR A 11 1.23 -6.70 -3.28
C THR A 11 -0.17 -6.98 -2.74
N TRP A 12 -1.22 -6.79 -3.56
CA TRP A 12 -2.61 -6.92 -3.14
C TRP A 12 -3.07 -8.38 -2.99
N ASP A 13 -2.41 -9.32 -3.63
CA ASP A 13 -2.60 -10.75 -3.40
C ASP A 13 -1.64 -11.30 -2.32
N LEU A 14 -0.46 -10.67 -2.14
CA LEU A 14 0.53 -11.10 -1.16
C LEU A 14 0.10 -10.79 0.28
N PHE A 15 -0.38 -9.58 0.54
CA PHE A 15 -0.74 -9.14 1.88
C PHE A 15 -2.22 -9.34 2.15
N LYS A 16 -2.52 -10.19 3.15
CA LYS A 16 -3.89 -10.56 3.57
C LYS A 16 -4.18 -10.19 5.03
N TYR A 17 -3.33 -9.37 5.65
CA TYR A 17 -3.52 -8.95 7.04
C TYR A 17 -4.75 -8.04 7.18
N PRO A 18 -5.43 -8.03 8.34
CA PRO A 18 -6.59 -7.19 8.59
C PRO A 18 -6.30 -5.71 8.36
N GLY A 19 -7.15 -5.03 7.62
CA GLY A 19 -7.02 -3.62 7.35
C GLY A 19 -6.06 -3.26 6.20
N VAL A 20 -5.53 -4.24 5.45
CA VAL A 20 -4.72 -3.96 4.25
C VAL A 20 -5.50 -3.08 3.28
N ARG A 21 -4.91 -1.93 2.93
CA ARG A 21 -5.54 -0.91 2.08
C ARG A 21 -4.49 -0.04 1.40
N SER A 22 -4.93 0.71 0.39
CA SER A 22 -4.12 1.76 -0.21
C SER A 22 -3.95 2.95 0.75
N ASP A 23 -2.81 3.62 0.69
CA ASP A 23 -2.54 4.92 1.29
C ASP A 23 -2.67 6.06 0.26
N SER A 24 -3.17 5.74 -0.93
CA SER A 24 -3.40 6.65 -2.04
C SER A 24 -4.83 6.52 -2.55
N ASP A 25 -5.38 7.60 -3.11
CA ASP A 25 -6.71 7.54 -3.69
C ASP A 25 -6.73 6.76 -5.02
N MET A 26 -7.77 5.97 -5.22
CA MET A 26 -7.94 5.11 -6.40
C MET A 26 -8.15 5.88 -7.70
N HIS A 27 -8.54 7.16 -7.66
CA HIS A 27 -8.65 7.96 -8.86
C HIS A 27 -7.29 8.30 -9.46
N THR A 28 -6.24 8.38 -8.63
CA THR A 28 -4.85 8.56 -9.08
C THR A 28 -4.09 7.25 -9.20
N LEU A 29 -4.30 6.30 -8.30
CA LEU A 29 -3.67 4.98 -8.32
C LEU A 29 -4.17 4.10 -9.48
N GLY A 30 -5.47 4.13 -9.75
CA GLY A 30 -6.10 3.34 -10.81
C GLY A 30 -5.64 3.71 -12.22
N TYR A 31 -5.87 2.82 -13.16
CA TYR A 31 -5.51 3.02 -14.56
C TYR A 31 -6.32 4.16 -15.19
N ARG A 32 -5.68 4.96 -16.05
CA ARG A 32 -6.35 6.06 -16.75
C ARG A 32 -7.51 5.58 -17.64
N PHE A 33 -7.38 4.40 -18.23
CA PHE A 33 -8.37 3.83 -19.16
C PHE A 33 -9.50 3.09 -18.47
N LYS A 34 -9.33 2.67 -17.19
CA LYS A 34 -10.36 1.99 -16.38
C LYS A 34 -10.72 2.83 -15.16
N PRO A 35 -11.86 3.54 -15.19
CA PRO A 35 -12.32 4.35 -14.06
C PRO A 35 -12.54 3.52 -12.80
N TRP A 36 -12.12 4.05 -11.64
CA TRP A 36 -12.56 3.57 -10.35
C TRP A 36 -14.00 4.00 -10.10
N ILE A 37 -14.90 3.04 -9.90
CA ILE A 37 -16.35 3.28 -9.83
C ILE A 37 -16.93 3.20 -8.42
N HIS A 38 -16.17 2.73 -7.45
CA HIS A 38 -16.62 2.63 -6.07
C HIS A 38 -16.60 3.98 -5.35
N ASP A 39 -17.39 4.11 -4.29
CA ASP A 39 -17.50 5.37 -3.54
C ASP A 39 -16.25 5.64 -2.69
N LYS A 40 -15.68 4.59 -2.10
CA LYS A 40 -14.43 4.73 -1.34
C LYS A 40 -13.27 5.04 -2.28
N SER A 41 -12.66 6.20 -2.08
CA SER A 41 -11.45 6.59 -2.81
C SER A 41 -10.18 5.95 -2.23
N ILE A 42 -10.18 5.65 -0.93
CA ILE A 42 -9.13 4.86 -0.27
C ILE A 42 -9.66 3.44 -0.13
N ALA A 43 -9.15 2.55 -0.99
CA ALA A 43 -9.69 1.21 -1.15
C ALA A 43 -8.94 0.18 -0.31
N ASP A 44 -9.66 -0.82 0.18
CA ASP A 44 -9.11 -2.02 0.78
C ASP A 44 -8.43 -2.92 -0.26
N GLY A 45 -7.54 -3.80 0.22
CA GLY A 45 -6.77 -4.71 -0.63
C GLY A 45 -7.64 -5.59 -1.53
N PRO A 46 -8.67 -6.27 -1.01
CA PRO A 46 -9.59 -7.06 -1.83
C PRO A 46 -10.23 -6.27 -2.98
N SER A 47 -10.75 -5.08 -2.71
CA SER A 47 -11.36 -4.23 -3.76
C SER A 47 -10.36 -3.83 -4.85
N ILE A 48 -9.08 -3.63 -4.49
CA ILE A 48 -8.03 -3.35 -5.47
C ILE A 48 -7.70 -4.60 -6.28
N LEU A 49 -7.65 -5.75 -5.63
CA LEU A 49 -7.39 -7.03 -6.30
C LEU A 49 -8.50 -7.36 -7.30
N ASP A 50 -9.76 -7.15 -6.93
CA ASP A 50 -10.91 -7.31 -7.82
C ASP A 50 -10.80 -6.37 -9.03
N TYR A 51 -10.49 -5.09 -8.81
CA TYR A 51 -10.27 -4.11 -9.87
C TYR A 51 -9.18 -4.53 -10.85
N LEU A 52 -8.08 -5.12 -10.36
CA LEU A 52 -6.99 -5.62 -11.20
C LEU A 52 -7.45 -6.83 -12.04
N ASN A 53 -8.16 -7.79 -11.43
CA ASN A 53 -8.69 -8.96 -12.13
C ASN A 53 -9.71 -8.56 -13.20
N GLU A 54 -10.65 -7.68 -12.87
CA GLU A 54 -11.59 -7.12 -13.84
C GLU A 54 -10.87 -6.42 -15.00
N THR A 55 -9.79 -5.68 -14.70
CA THR A 55 -8.99 -5.00 -15.74
C THR A 55 -8.38 -6.01 -16.71
N VAL A 56 -7.85 -7.10 -16.18
CA VAL A 56 -7.26 -8.19 -16.98
C VAL A 56 -8.32 -8.85 -17.87
N ASP A 57 -9.49 -9.15 -17.30
CA ASP A 57 -10.55 -9.85 -18.01
C ASP A 57 -11.22 -8.98 -19.08
N GLU A 58 -11.58 -7.73 -18.78
CA GLU A 58 -12.15 -6.77 -19.72
C GLU A 58 -11.24 -6.50 -20.94
N ASN A 59 -9.93 -6.54 -20.73
CA ASN A 59 -8.96 -6.32 -21.80
C ASN A 59 -8.42 -7.62 -22.42
N LYS A 60 -8.97 -8.78 -22.05
CA LYS A 60 -8.56 -10.11 -22.55
C LYS A 60 -7.06 -10.39 -22.39
N LEU A 61 -6.48 -9.94 -21.26
CA LEU A 61 -5.05 -10.07 -21.03
C LEU A 61 -4.66 -11.40 -20.40
N ARG A 62 -5.61 -12.19 -19.91
CA ARG A 62 -5.32 -13.42 -19.16
C ARG A 62 -4.49 -14.43 -19.96
N GLU A 63 -4.77 -14.56 -21.24
CA GLU A 63 -4.01 -15.45 -22.17
C GLU A 63 -2.57 -15.00 -22.41
N HIS A 64 -2.25 -13.73 -22.12
CA HIS A 64 -0.93 -13.14 -22.27
C HIS A 64 -0.13 -13.11 -20.96
N ILE A 65 -0.65 -13.69 -19.88
CA ILE A 65 -0.02 -13.72 -18.56
C ILE A 65 0.32 -15.16 -18.20
N LEU A 66 1.61 -15.43 -18.08
CA LEU A 66 2.13 -16.71 -17.65
C LEU A 66 2.39 -16.68 -16.16
N LEU A 67 1.54 -17.34 -15.38
CA LEU A 67 1.67 -17.52 -13.93
C LEU A 67 2.68 -18.61 -13.62
N ASN A 68 3.25 -18.62 -12.42
CA ASN A 68 4.32 -19.53 -11.99
C ASN A 68 5.59 -19.45 -12.84
N HIS A 69 5.79 -18.34 -13.56
CA HIS A 69 6.93 -18.11 -14.42
C HIS A 69 7.87 -17.08 -13.79
N LYS A 70 8.81 -17.57 -12.97
CA LYS A 70 9.78 -16.72 -12.27
C LYS A 70 11.02 -16.51 -13.12
N VAL A 71 11.32 -15.26 -13.46
CA VAL A 71 12.58 -14.92 -14.13
C VAL A 71 13.73 -15.07 -13.13
N ASN A 72 14.67 -15.96 -13.41
CA ASN A 72 15.85 -16.20 -12.59
C ASN A 72 17.04 -15.34 -13.03
N SER A 73 17.21 -15.16 -14.34
CA SER A 73 18.24 -14.28 -14.90
C SER A 73 17.78 -13.65 -16.21
N ALA A 74 18.34 -12.49 -16.51
CA ALA A 74 18.14 -11.78 -17.77
C ALA A 74 19.50 -11.21 -18.21
N ASN A 75 19.97 -11.60 -19.40
CA ASN A 75 21.22 -11.17 -19.96
C ASN A 75 20.99 -10.50 -21.32
N TRP A 76 21.66 -9.40 -21.57
CA TRP A 76 21.63 -8.75 -22.87
C TRP A 76 22.62 -9.39 -23.83
N ASN A 77 22.15 -9.82 -24.99
CA ASN A 77 22.98 -10.31 -26.07
C ASN A 77 23.18 -9.20 -27.11
N SER A 78 24.38 -8.61 -27.13
CA SER A 78 24.70 -7.50 -28.02
C SER A 78 24.82 -7.90 -29.49
N GLU A 79 25.22 -9.16 -29.78
CA GLU A 79 25.35 -9.63 -31.14
C GLU A 79 23.99 -9.80 -31.82
N GLN A 80 23.00 -10.28 -31.05
CA GLN A 80 21.65 -10.54 -31.54
C GLN A 80 20.67 -9.44 -31.18
N SER A 81 21.09 -8.42 -30.41
CA SER A 81 20.28 -7.28 -29.99
C SER A 81 18.96 -7.65 -29.29
N HIS A 82 19.01 -8.61 -28.35
CA HIS A 82 17.86 -9.04 -27.57
C HIS A 82 18.26 -9.45 -26.13
N TRP A 83 17.26 -9.55 -25.26
CA TRP A 83 17.39 -10.13 -23.93
C TRP A 83 17.20 -11.64 -23.97
N GLU A 84 18.08 -12.35 -23.31
CA GLU A 84 17.99 -13.79 -23.03
C GLU A 84 17.57 -13.98 -21.58
N LEU A 85 16.43 -14.65 -21.39
CA LEU A 85 15.84 -14.89 -20.08
C LEU A 85 15.92 -16.37 -19.73
N VAL A 86 16.30 -16.67 -18.50
CA VAL A 86 16.11 -17.99 -17.91
C VAL A 86 14.94 -17.90 -16.95
N VAL A 87 13.86 -18.58 -17.25
CA VAL A 87 12.60 -18.56 -16.51
C VAL A 87 12.38 -19.92 -15.88
N LYS A 88 12.10 -19.92 -14.56
CA LYS A 88 11.71 -21.13 -13.84
C LYS A 88 10.19 -21.24 -13.84
N ASN A 89 9.67 -22.36 -14.33
CA ASN A 89 8.27 -22.76 -14.21
C ASN A 89 8.24 -24.12 -13.51
N ASP A 90 7.76 -24.14 -12.27
CA ASP A 90 7.90 -25.28 -11.36
C ASP A 90 9.35 -25.77 -11.27
N GLU A 91 9.66 -26.99 -11.69
CA GLU A 91 11.02 -27.54 -11.70
C GLU A 91 11.73 -27.39 -13.07
N GLN A 92 11.06 -26.82 -14.07
CA GLN A 92 11.61 -26.67 -15.41
C GLN A 92 12.25 -25.28 -15.61
N LEU A 93 13.37 -25.26 -16.31
CA LEU A 93 14.00 -24.03 -16.80
C LEU A 93 13.66 -23.85 -18.28
N ILE A 94 13.10 -22.69 -18.59
CA ILE A 94 12.68 -22.32 -19.95
C ILE A 94 13.52 -21.14 -20.39
N ASN A 95 14.13 -21.22 -21.57
CA ASN A 95 14.81 -20.08 -22.17
C ASN A 95 13.83 -19.29 -23.03
N MET A 96 13.79 -18.00 -22.85
CA MET A 96 12.93 -17.05 -23.59
C MET A 96 13.76 -15.87 -24.06
N THR A 97 13.33 -15.22 -25.12
CA THR A 97 13.96 -13.99 -25.61
C THR A 97 12.95 -12.86 -25.76
N CYS A 98 13.42 -11.62 -25.62
CA CYS A 98 12.61 -10.44 -25.92
C CYS A 98 13.51 -9.26 -26.34
N ASN A 99 12.97 -8.38 -27.20
CA ASN A 99 13.68 -7.20 -27.65
C ASN A 99 13.65 -6.08 -26.61
N PHE A 100 12.61 -6.05 -25.78
CA PHE A 100 12.45 -5.07 -24.71
C PHE A 100 12.04 -5.75 -23.41
N LEU A 101 12.79 -5.48 -22.34
CA LEU A 101 12.51 -6.01 -21.01
C LEU A 101 12.01 -4.91 -20.08
N PHE A 102 10.77 -5.04 -19.61
CA PHE A 102 10.16 -4.12 -18.64
C PHE A 102 10.07 -4.80 -17.28
N LEU A 103 10.84 -4.31 -16.30
CA LEU A 103 10.93 -4.92 -14.97
C LEU A 103 9.90 -4.30 -14.02
N CYS A 104 8.93 -5.11 -13.61
CA CYS A 104 7.90 -4.75 -12.64
C CYS A 104 7.92 -5.63 -11.37
N GLY A 105 9.09 -6.15 -10.98
CA GLY A 105 9.25 -7.13 -9.90
C GLY A 105 8.90 -6.63 -8.49
N GLY A 106 8.64 -5.34 -8.32
CA GLY A 106 8.38 -4.74 -7.00
C GLY A 106 9.62 -4.73 -6.10
N TYR A 107 9.42 -4.47 -4.82
CA TYR A 107 10.50 -4.41 -3.83
C TYR A 107 10.31 -5.37 -2.63
N PHE A 108 9.22 -6.11 -2.59
CA PHE A 108 9.02 -7.14 -1.58
C PHE A 108 9.64 -8.47 -2.00
N SER A 109 10.41 -9.10 -1.11
CA SER A 109 10.79 -10.49 -1.25
C SER A 109 9.62 -11.37 -0.85
N TYR A 110 9.07 -12.17 -1.79
CA TYR A 110 7.93 -13.03 -1.50
C TYR A 110 8.26 -14.19 -0.56
N SER A 111 9.49 -14.70 -0.64
CA SER A 111 9.92 -15.86 0.15
C SER A 111 10.55 -15.50 1.49
N LYS A 112 11.13 -14.30 1.62
CA LYS A 112 11.90 -13.92 2.81
C LYS A 112 11.64 -12.46 3.18
N PRO A 113 10.64 -12.18 4.02
CA PRO A 113 10.43 -10.83 4.54
C PRO A 113 11.60 -10.39 5.42
N HIS A 114 11.75 -9.09 5.58
CA HIS A 114 12.74 -8.56 6.52
C HIS A 114 12.28 -8.76 7.96
N MET A 115 12.90 -9.70 8.66
CA MET A 115 12.69 -9.92 10.09
C MET A 115 13.84 -9.28 10.86
N PRO A 116 13.60 -8.21 11.64
CA PRO A 116 14.64 -7.63 12.48
C PRO A 116 15.00 -8.62 13.61
N SER A 117 16.29 -8.67 13.96
CA SER A 117 16.75 -9.44 15.11
C SER A 117 16.63 -8.59 16.37
N PHE A 118 15.94 -9.10 17.36
CA PHE A 118 15.84 -8.50 18.69
C PHE A 118 16.61 -9.34 19.72
N LYS A 119 17.25 -8.68 20.67
CA LYS A 119 17.91 -9.38 21.78
C LYS A 119 16.87 -10.11 22.62
N ASN A 120 17.14 -11.36 22.95
CA ASN A 120 16.28 -12.26 23.74
C ASN A 120 14.90 -12.56 23.08
N TYR A 121 14.84 -12.52 21.77
CA TYR A 121 13.63 -12.80 21.00
C TYR A 121 13.04 -14.18 21.29
N GLU A 122 13.92 -15.16 21.54
CA GLU A 122 13.60 -16.55 21.89
C GLU A 122 12.90 -16.72 23.25
N ASN A 123 13.01 -15.72 24.12
CA ASN A 123 12.35 -15.75 25.43
C ASN A 123 10.86 -15.39 25.37
N PHE A 124 10.41 -14.80 24.27
CA PHE A 124 9.01 -14.50 24.10
C PHE A 124 8.22 -15.78 23.83
N LYS A 125 7.20 -16.03 24.67
CA LYS A 125 6.38 -17.26 24.61
C LYS A 125 5.10 -17.11 23.81
N GLY A 126 4.80 -15.89 23.34
CA GLY A 126 3.65 -15.60 22.48
C GLY A 126 3.94 -15.93 21.02
N GLN A 127 2.90 -15.85 20.20
CA GLN A 127 3.04 -15.99 18.76
C GLN A 127 3.66 -14.74 18.15
N ILE A 128 4.60 -14.94 17.23
CA ILE A 128 5.26 -13.87 16.47
C ILE A 128 4.88 -14.02 15.01
N ILE A 129 4.33 -12.96 14.43
CA ILE A 129 3.76 -12.99 13.10
C ILE A 129 4.36 -11.83 12.29
N HIS A 130 4.85 -12.16 11.10
CA HIS A 130 5.13 -11.13 10.09
C HIS A 130 3.87 -10.92 9.23
N PRO A 131 3.39 -9.69 9.01
CA PRO A 131 2.14 -9.44 8.26
C PRO A 131 2.09 -10.03 6.86
N GLN A 132 3.23 -10.25 6.21
CA GLN A 132 3.32 -10.92 4.91
C GLN A 132 2.83 -12.37 4.94
N PHE A 133 2.89 -13.02 6.12
CA PHE A 133 2.46 -14.40 6.33
C PHE A 133 1.16 -14.50 7.12
N TRP A 134 0.39 -13.42 7.11
CA TRP A 134 -0.93 -13.44 7.75
C TRP A 134 -1.85 -14.42 7.04
N ASN A 135 -2.56 -15.23 7.82
CA ASN A 135 -3.56 -16.17 7.34
C ASN A 135 -4.77 -16.22 8.28
N ASP A 136 -5.85 -16.86 7.85
CA ASP A 136 -7.12 -16.92 8.56
C ASP A 136 -7.07 -17.74 9.85
N GLN A 137 -5.99 -18.50 10.10
CA GLN A 137 -5.82 -19.30 11.34
C GLN A 137 -5.24 -18.48 12.49
N ILE A 138 -4.82 -17.23 12.24
CA ILE A 138 -4.26 -16.36 13.26
C ILE A 138 -5.37 -15.82 14.15
N ASP A 139 -5.46 -16.36 15.36
CA ASP A 139 -6.37 -15.88 16.40
C ASP A 139 -5.73 -14.72 17.16
N TYR A 140 -6.32 -13.54 17.02
CA TYR A 140 -5.94 -12.33 17.74
C TYR A 140 -7.08 -11.76 18.61
N GLU A 141 -8.23 -12.42 18.68
CA GLU A 141 -9.36 -11.97 19.47
C GLU A 141 -9.04 -12.03 20.98
N ASN A 142 -9.42 -11.00 21.70
CA ASN A 142 -9.17 -10.86 23.14
C ASN A 142 -7.67 -10.97 23.55
N LYS A 143 -6.73 -10.87 22.62
CA LYS A 143 -5.29 -10.92 22.91
C LYS A 143 -4.74 -9.52 23.19
N LYS A 144 -3.63 -9.47 23.95
CA LYS A 144 -2.77 -8.29 24.05
C LYS A 144 -1.72 -8.38 22.97
N ILE A 145 -1.64 -7.38 22.13
CA ILE A 145 -0.83 -7.40 20.90
C ILE A 145 0.14 -6.22 20.89
N ILE A 146 1.37 -6.49 20.51
CA ILE A 146 2.37 -5.45 20.21
C ILE A 146 2.65 -5.48 18.71
N VAL A 147 2.38 -4.38 18.03
CA VAL A 147 2.71 -4.18 16.63
C VAL A 147 4.00 -3.36 16.55
N ILE A 148 5.08 -3.97 16.07
CA ILE A 148 6.39 -3.32 15.97
C ILE A 148 6.52 -2.67 14.59
N GLY A 149 6.50 -1.36 14.56
CA GLY A 149 6.62 -0.55 13.36
C GLY A 149 5.72 0.68 13.38
N SER A 150 5.97 1.61 12.46
CA SER A 150 5.19 2.83 12.24
C SER A 150 5.02 3.17 10.75
N GLY A 151 5.18 2.18 9.87
CA GLY A 151 4.95 2.31 8.43
C GLY A 151 3.50 1.99 8.05
N ALA A 152 3.19 2.03 6.75
CA ALA A 152 1.85 1.81 6.22
C ALA A 152 1.19 0.53 6.77
N THR A 153 1.93 -0.58 6.85
CA THR A 153 1.41 -1.84 7.41
C THR A 153 0.94 -1.70 8.86
N ALA A 154 1.74 -1.07 9.73
CA ALA A 154 1.36 -0.89 11.14
C ALA A 154 0.15 0.05 11.28
N ILE A 155 0.16 1.16 10.54
CA ILE A 155 -0.90 2.17 10.53
C ILE A 155 -2.24 1.60 10.05
N THR A 156 -2.23 0.62 9.16
CA THR A 156 -3.47 -0.01 8.66
C THR A 156 -3.88 -1.22 9.50
N LEU A 157 -2.92 -1.97 10.05
CA LEU A 157 -3.16 -3.16 10.87
C LEU A 157 -3.72 -2.80 12.25
N VAL A 158 -3.13 -1.81 12.92
CA VAL A 158 -3.49 -1.42 14.31
C VAL A 158 -4.98 -1.13 14.46
N PRO A 159 -5.60 -0.24 13.69
CA PRO A 159 -7.04 0.05 13.84
C PRO A 159 -7.92 -1.16 13.49
N ALA A 160 -7.47 -2.02 12.58
CA ALA A 160 -8.25 -3.18 12.18
C ALA A 160 -8.28 -4.25 13.28
N ILE A 161 -7.13 -4.57 13.89
CA ILE A 161 -7.06 -5.58 14.96
C ILE A 161 -7.56 -5.07 16.31
N ALA A 162 -7.49 -3.76 16.57
CA ALA A 162 -7.99 -3.15 17.80
C ALA A 162 -9.49 -3.37 18.02
N LYS A 163 -10.25 -3.62 16.94
CA LYS A 163 -11.70 -3.91 17.02
C LYS A 163 -12.03 -5.22 17.73
N LYS A 164 -11.09 -6.17 17.75
CA LYS A 164 -11.30 -7.51 18.32
C LYS A 164 -10.28 -7.89 19.41
N ALA A 165 -9.11 -7.27 19.38
CA ALA A 165 -8.09 -7.49 20.40
C ALA A 165 -8.48 -6.86 21.73
N ASN A 166 -7.98 -7.41 22.85
CA ASN A 166 -8.16 -6.83 24.18
C ASN A 166 -7.40 -5.51 24.33
N HIS A 167 -6.16 -5.48 23.82
CA HIS A 167 -5.31 -4.30 23.86
C HIS A 167 -4.26 -4.34 22.74
N VAL A 168 -4.03 -3.23 22.10
CA VAL A 168 -3.03 -3.11 21.02
C VAL A 168 -2.05 -1.98 21.35
N VAL A 169 -0.76 -2.30 21.31
CA VAL A 169 0.33 -1.31 21.45
C VAL A 169 1.08 -1.21 20.14
N MET A 170 1.17 -0.02 19.58
CA MET A 170 2.05 0.26 18.45
C MET A 170 3.43 0.71 18.97
N LEU A 171 4.44 -0.15 18.83
CA LEU A 171 5.82 0.15 19.19
C LEU A 171 6.56 0.71 17.98
N GLN A 172 6.97 1.96 18.06
CA GLN A 172 7.66 2.63 16.97
C GLN A 172 9.09 3.04 17.36
N ARG A 173 10.03 2.85 16.44
CA ARG A 173 11.42 3.33 16.61
C ARG A 173 11.50 4.86 16.49
N SER A 174 10.73 5.40 15.59
CA SER A 174 10.59 6.84 15.36
C SER A 174 9.20 7.15 14.84
N PRO A 175 8.61 8.29 15.19
CA PRO A 175 7.31 8.70 14.68
C PRO A 175 7.28 8.82 13.15
N SER A 176 6.08 8.67 12.59
CA SER A 176 5.77 9.00 11.19
C SER A 176 4.72 10.10 11.16
N TYR A 177 4.70 10.93 10.11
CA TYR A 177 3.56 11.79 9.87
C TYR A 177 2.34 10.92 9.55
N VAL A 178 1.22 11.24 10.20
CA VAL A 178 -0.08 10.62 9.93
C VAL A 178 -1.07 11.72 9.61
N ILE A 179 -1.78 11.58 8.50
CA ILE A 179 -2.77 12.55 8.03
C ILE A 179 -4.10 11.84 7.86
N SER A 180 -5.13 12.36 8.51
CA SER A 180 -6.50 11.90 8.29
C SER A 180 -7.09 12.51 7.02
N ARG A 181 -7.85 11.72 6.28
CA ARG A 181 -8.67 12.17 5.14
C ARG A 181 -9.95 11.36 5.06
N PRO A 182 -11.04 11.95 4.54
CA PRO A 182 -12.25 11.18 4.27
C PRO A 182 -11.96 9.98 3.35
N SER A 183 -12.52 8.82 3.68
CA SER A 183 -12.42 7.62 2.84
C SER A 183 -13.11 7.78 1.48
N GLU A 184 -14.10 8.68 1.41
CA GLU A 184 -14.89 8.96 0.22
C GLU A 184 -14.65 10.38 -0.29
N ASP A 185 -14.66 10.55 -1.60
CA ASP A 185 -14.53 11.87 -2.24
C ASP A 185 -15.92 12.49 -2.47
N ALA A 186 -16.28 13.47 -1.63
CA ALA A 186 -17.58 14.15 -1.72
C ALA A 186 -17.82 14.82 -3.08
N VAL A 187 -16.75 15.36 -3.71
CA VAL A 187 -16.84 15.98 -5.04
C VAL A 187 -17.14 14.91 -6.09
N ASN A 188 -16.52 13.73 -5.99
CA ASN A 188 -16.82 12.60 -6.85
C ASN A 188 -18.29 12.18 -6.72
N LYS A 189 -18.78 12.00 -5.49
CA LYS A 189 -20.19 11.66 -5.22
C LYS A 189 -21.16 12.71 -5.79
N PHE A 190 -20.83 13.98 -5.65
CA PHE A 190 -21.66 15.05 -6.21
C PHE A 190 -21.68 15.03 -7.74
N LEU A 191 -20.52 14.98 -8.39
CA LEU A 191 -20.42 15.03 -9.85
C LEU A 191 -21.05 13.81 -10.53
N ARG A 192 -20.96 12.62 -9.90
CA ARG A 192 -21.56 11.39 -10.44
C ARG A 192 -23.09 11.44 -10.54
N LYS A 193 -23.75 12.38 -9.88
CA LYS A 193 -25.21 12.57 -10.02
C LYS A 193 -25.58 13.25 -11.35
N PHE A 194 -24.66 13.96 -11.98
CA PHE A 194 -24.93 14.80 -13.14
C PHE A 194 -24.08 14.45 -14.38
N LEU A 195 -22.92 13.81 -14.17
CA LEU A 195 -21.97 13.56 -15.24
C LEU A 195 -21.72 12.05 -15.44
N PRO A 196 -21.44 11.63 -16.67
CA PRO A 196 -21.02 10.27 -16.97
C PRO A 196 -19.76 9.88 -16.19
N VAL A 197 -19.67 8.59 -15.82
CA VAL A 197 -18.57 8.05 -15.00
C VAL A 197 -17.18 8.41 -15.53
N LYS A 198 -16.94 8.27 -16.84
CA LYS A 198 -15.64 8.58 -17.46
C LYS A 198 -15.26 10.06 -17.32
N VAL A 199 -16.24 10.98 -17.47
CA VAL A 199 -16.01 12.42 -17.32
C VAL A 199 -15.71 12.76 -15.87
N THR A 200 -16.53 12.26 -14.95
CA THR A 200 -16.31 12.45 -13.51
C THR A 200 -14.93 11.93 -13.10
N TYR A 201 -14.58 10.71 -13.49
CA TYR A 201 -13.28 10.12 -13.18
C TYR A 201 -12.11 10.98 -13.69
N PHE A 202 -12.20 11.47 -14.92
CA PHE A 202 -11.20 12.37 -15.49
C PHE A 202 -11.04 13.66 -14.66
N LEU A 203 -12.16 14.31 -14.31
CA LEU A 203 -12.14 15.55 -13.50
C LEU A 203 -11.57 15.33 -12.11
N ILE A 204 -12.01 14.28 -11.42
CA ILE A 204 -11.53 13.94 -10.08
C ILE A 204 -10.05 13.55 -10.09
N ARG A 205 -9.62 12.75 -11.07
CA ARG A 205 -8.22 12.39 -11.24
C ARG A 205 -7.33 13.63 -11.37
N TRP A 206 -7.68 14.57 -12.25
CA TRP A 206 -6.92 15.81 -12.43
C TRP A 206 -6.99 16.72 -11.20
N LYS A 207 -8.15 16.85 -10.57
CA LYS A 207 -8.28 17.57 -9.29
C LYS A 207 -7.29 17.00 -8.27
N ASN A 208 -7.25 15.68 -8.09
CA ASN A 208 -6.39 15.04 -7.10
C ASN A 208 -4.89 15.17 -7.47
N ILE A 209 -4.52 14.99 -8.74
CA ILE A 209 -3.14 15.18 -9.21
C ILE A 209 -2.67 16.62 -8.93
N LEU A 210 -3.45 17.61 -9.32
CA LEU A 210 -3.10 19.02 -9.13
C LEU A 210 -3.02 19.38 -7.64
N TRP A 211 -3.97 18.90 -6.83
CA TRP A 211 -3.97 19.12 -5.39
C TRP A 211 -2.76 18.48 -4.71
N GLN A 212 -2.43 17.23 -5.04
CA GLN A 212 -1.26 16.55 -4.49
C GLN A 212 0.05 17.25 -4.92
N SER A 213 0.15 17.64 -6.19
CA SER A 213 1.31 18.38 -6.69
C SER A 213 1.47 19.73 -5.98
N TYR A 214 0.38 20.45 -5.77
CA TYR A 214 0.37 21.73 -5.05
C TYR A 214 0.77 21.56 -3.57
N THR A 215 0.19 20.59 -2.88
CA THR A 215 0.53 20.32 -1.47
C THR A 215 1.97 19.86 -1.31
N PHE A 216 2.49 19.05 -2.26
CA PHE A 216 3.91 18.68 -2.31
C PHE A 216 4.80 19.92 -2.50
N PHE A 217 4.47 20.79 -3.45
CA PHE A 217 5.20 22.05 -3.68
C PHE A 217 5.23 22.90 -2.40
N LEU A 218 4.09 23.06 -1.72
CA LEU A 218 4.03 23.81 -0.46
C LEU A 218 4.88 23.17 0.63
N ALA A 219 4.87 21.85 0.76
CA ALA A 219 5.65 21.11 1.74
C ALA A 219 7.16 21.28 1.49
N ARG A 220 7.58 21.32 0.23
CA ARG A 220 9.00 21.59 -0.13
C ARG A 220 9.39 23.06 0.08
N ARG A 221 8.49 23.99 -0.17
CA ARG A 221 8.78 25.44 -0.09
C ARG A 221 8.65 26.00 1.32
N PHE A 222 7.71 25.45 2.15
CA PHE A 222 7.40 25.92 3.48
C PHE A 222 7.28 24.75 4.49
N PRO A 223 8.35 23.94 4.65
CA PRO A 223 8.27 22.67 5.39
C PRO A 223 7.82 22.84 6.84
N ASP A 224 8.31 23.87 7.55
CA ASP A 224 7.97 24.07 8.96
C ASP A 224 6.50 24.50 9.16
N LYS A 225 5.96 25.31 8.22
CA LYS A 225 4.54 25.69 8.25
C LYS A 225 3.64 24.48 8.01
N ILE A 226 3.99 23.65 7.02
CA ILE A 226 3.24 22.44 6.72
C ILE A 226 3.36 21.42 7.85
N LYS A 227 4.56 21.25 8.42
CA LYS A 227 4.74 20.41 9.63
C LYS A 227 3.83 20.86 10.76
N LYS A 228 3.83 22.15 11.07
CA LYS A 228 2.95 22.70 12.10
C LYS A 228 1.48 22.44 11.80
N SER A 229 1.04 22.72 10.58
CA SER A 229 -0.36 22.48 10.17
C SER A 229 -0.78 21.02 10.31
N ILE A 230 0.10 20.05 9.96
CA ILE A 230 -0.18 18.61 10.12
C ILE A 230 -0.33 18.27 11.61
N LEU A 231 0.56 18.80 12.46
CA LEU A 231 0.51 18.53 13.90
C LEU A 231 -0.68 19.21 14.60
N ASP A 232 -1.08 20.39 14.15
CA ASP A 232 -2.25 21.09 14.67
C ASP A 232 -3.54 20.31 14.34
N LEU A 233 -3.69 19.83 13.10
CA LEU A 233 -4.81 18.95 12.71
C LEU A 233 -4.85 17.66 13.54
N LEU A 234 -3.69 17.10 13.85
CA LEU A 234 -3.61 15.90 14.66
C LEU A 234 -3.99 16.14 16.13
N LYS A 235 -3.68 17.35 16.65
CA LYS A 235 -4.13 17.78 17.98
C LYS A 235 -5.65 17.89 18.08
N ASP A 236 -6.29 18.36 17.04
CA ASP A 236 -7.74 18.46 16.99
C ASP A 236 -8.39 17.06 17.01
N GLU A 237 -7.74 16.05 16.42
CA GLU A 237 -8.23 14.65 16.40
C GLU A 237 -7.98 13.90 17.72
N LEU A 238 -6.79 14.02 18.32
CA LEU A 238 -6.37 13.25 19.50
C LEU A 238 -6.68 13.95 20.83
N GLY A 239 -6.99 15.25 20.78
CA GLY A 239 -7.16 16.08 21.98
C GLY A 239 -5.85 16.71 22.47
N HIS A 240 -5.99 17.81 23.20
CA HIS A 240 -4.86 18.63 23.62
C HIS A 240 -3.98 17.99 24.70
N ASP A 241 -4.49 17.00 25.42
CA ASP A 241 -3.78 16.29 26.50
C ASP A 241 -2.87 15.16 25.98
N TYR A 242 -2.97 14.81 24.69
CA TYR A 242 -2.15 13.76 24.10
C TYR A 242 -0.75 14.27 23.73
N ASP A 243 0.29 13.52 24.09
CA ASP A 243 1.69 13.87 23.80
C ASP A 243 2.06 13.60 22.33
N ILE A 244 1.60 14.51 21.47
CA ILE A 244 1.85 14.45 20.02
C ILE A 244 3.34 14.64 19.71
N GLU A 245 4.04 15.44 20.50
CA GLU A 245 5.44 15.73 20.27
C GLU A 245 6.27 14.44 20.35
N LYS A 246 5.98 13.62 21.33
CA LYS A 246 6.63 12.32 21.52
C LYS A 246 6.20 11.27 20.49
N HIS A 247 4.91 11.18 20.21
CA HIS A 247 4.37 10.02 19.48
C HIS A 247 4.15 10.24 17.99
N PHE A 248 3.98 11.49 17.54
CA PHE A 248 3.63 11.82 16.15
C PHE A 248 4.46 12.94 15.53
N THR A 249 5.54 13.40 16.19
CA THR A 249 6.38 14.45 15.64
C THR A 249 7.69 13.88 15.10
N PRO A 250 7.78 13.60 13.79
CA PRO A 250 9.01 13.13 13.17
C PRO A 250 10.12 14.20 13.19
N SER A 251 11.38 13.75 13.23
CA SER A 251 12.56 14.62 13.11
C SER A 251 12.80 15.13 11.68
N TYR A 252 12.20 14.48 10.67
CA TYR A 252 12.33 14.84 9.25
C TYR A 252 11.22 15.79 8.79
N LYS A 253 11.42 16.46 7.66
CA LYS A 253 10.42 17.36 7.05
C LYS A 253 9.34 16.57 6.31
N PRO A 254 8.13 17.14 6.16
CA PRO A 254 7.08 16.50 5.34
C PRO A 254 7.60 16.16 3.94
N TRP A 255 7.31 14.94 3.47
CA TRP A 255 7.76 14.35 2.20
C TRP A 255 9.26 14.04 2.07
N ASP A 256 10.09 14.22 3.11
CA ASP A 256 11.45 13.69 3.07
C ASP A 256 11.49 12.18 3.33
N GLN A 257 10.53 11.69 4.12
CA GLN A 257 10.34 10.26 4.40
C GLN A 257 8.84 9.93 4.45
N ARG A 258 8.47 8.93 5.26
CA ARG A 258 7.10 8.42 5.36
C ARG A 258 6.10 9.48 5.79
N MET A 259 5.00 9.52 5.07
CA MET A 259 3.79 10.20 5.45
C MET A 259 2.63 9.24 5.20
N CYS A 260 1.97 8.81 6.26
CA CYS A 260 0.92 7.81 6.21
C CYS A 260 -0.45 8.49 6.18
N LEU A 261 -1.35 7.94 5.39
CA LEU A 261 -2.71 8.43 5.29
C LEU A 261 -3.66 7.45 5.99
N VAL A 262 -4.54 7.98 6.84
CA VAL A 262 -5.60 7.21 7.51
C VAL A 262 -6.97 7.72 7.06
N PRO A 263 -7.88 6.84 6.65
CA PRO A 263 -9.23 7.23 6.31
C PRO A 263 -10.05 7.46 7.57
N ASP A 264 -10.84 8.53 7.57
CA ASP A 264 -11.85 8.83 8.59
C ASP A 264 -11.29 8.76 10.03
N SER A 265 -10.03 9.15 10.22
CA SER A 265 -9.33 9.17 11.52
C SER A 265 -9.29 7.81 12.24
N ASP A 266 -9.33 6.69 11.53
CA ASP A 266 -9.54 5.37 12.11
C ASP A 266 -8.40 4.85 13.00
N LEU A 267 -7.23 5.51 12.99
CA LEU A 267 -6.11 5.21 13.90
C LEU A 267 -6.22 5.94 15.25
N PHE A 268 -7.07 6.97 15.35
CA PHE A 268 -7.15 7.91 16.47
C PHE A 268 -8.35 7.68 17.38
#